data_8abc2e6c86e4fe75217e97bf361534bb
#
_entry.id   8abc2e6c86e4fe75217e97bf361534bb
#
_cell.length_a   1.000
_cell.length_b   1.000
_cell.length_c   1.000
_cell.angle_alpha   90.00
_cell.angle_beta   90.00
_cell.angle_gamma   90.00
#
_symmetry.space_group_name_H-M   'P 1'
#
loop_
_entity.id
_entity.type
_entity.pdbx_description
1 polymer ?
#
loop_
_entity_poly.entity_id
_entity_poly.type
_entity_poly.pdbx_seq_one_letter_code
_entity_poly.pdbx_strand_id
1 'polypeptide(L)'
;MAEPQPYEKLMSMADLLTPAAIRATATLCLADHIKAGATTSEALAERAGTQPDVTDSLLRHLADIGILTADDEGRHYSLTPIGEPLLSDHPFSLRQVLRNDSMIGRGTQSLLRLDHTVRTGEPTHGGGYWESVNNDPAYAEEWGEQARAFDAVADQPLSWGAQYIVTEYDWSRARSVVDVGGHLGAILLALLRHHPHLRGTLVDLKNVAEQAGARFARSEVADRAEAVVGSFFDPLPKGADVYLLSAILADWRDDDAVRILGRCRDAAGPEGRILLADVAMPTNGPATELQFRSMMPAPSRSAEELEALCTEAGLKVTWRGRTGLRTLLELAPR
;
A
#
# COMPACT_ATOMS: atom_id res chain seq x y z
N MET A 1 10.22 -3.57 41.77
CA MET A 1 11.20 -2.86 40.93
C MET A 1 10.95 -1.37 41.09
N ALA A 2 11.99 -0.54 41.20
CA ALA A 2 11.81 0.92 41.25
C ALA A 2 11.25 1.39 39.90
N GLU A 3 10.40 2.42 39.92
CA GLU A 3 9.96 3.07 38.66
C GLU A 3 11.19 3.64 37.89
N PRO A 4 11.25 3.46 36.57
CA PRO A 4 12.37 3.98 35.77
C PRO A 4 12.42 5.51 35.88
N GLN A 5 13.63 6.05 35.93
CA GLN A 5 13.83 7.50 35.96
C GLN A 5 13.33 8.14 34.64
N PRO A 6 12.89 9.41 34.65
CA PRO A 6 12.34 10.06 33.47
C PRO A 6 13.24 9.97 32.23
N TYR A 7 14.57 10.07 32.40
CA TYR A 7 15.53 9.97 31.28
C TYR A 7 15.62 8.54 30.74
N GLU A 8 15.53 7.51 31.59
CA GLU A 8 15.52 6.09 31.16
C GLU A 8 14.27 5.79 30.34
N LYS A 9 13.12 6.33 30.77
CA LYS A 9 11.86 6.23 30.04
C LYS A 9 11.96 6.92 28.68
N LEU A 10 12.53 8.15 28.61
CA LEU A 10 12.73 8.86 27.36
C LEU A 10 13.66 8.10 26.42
N MET A 11 14.77 7.55 26.91
CA MET A 11 15.71 6.74 26.12
C MET A 11 15.03 5.48 25.56
N SER A 12 14.21 4.80 26.35
CA SER A 12 13.44 3.64 25.90
C SER A 12 12.42 4.02 24.80
N MET A 13 11.77 5.20 24.93
CA MET A 13 10.85 5.69 23.89
C MET A 13 11.54 6.14 22.60
N ALA A 14 12.81 6.53 22.70
CA ALA A 14 13.64 6.92 21.57
C ALA A 14 14.43 5.76 20.94
N ASP A 15 14.16 4.52 21.36
CA ASP A 15 14.83 3.33 20.86
C ASP A 15 14.62 3.16 19.35
N LEU A 16 15.71 3.00 18.61
CA LEU A 16 15.73 2.66 17.19
C LEU A 16 16.20 1.22 16.95
N LEU A 17 16.83 0.59 17.95
CA LEU A 17 17.43 -0.73 17.78
C LEU A 17 16.34 -1.80 17.61
N THR A 18 15.35 -1.83 18.48
CA THR A 18 14.27 -2.83 18.43
C THR A 18 13.49 -2.81 17.11
N PRO A 19 13.00 -1.66 16.60
CA PRO A 19 12.39 -1.59 15.28
C PRO A 19 13.34 -2.02 14.15
N ALA A 20 14.62 -1.63 14.21
CA ALA A 20 15.62 -2.02 13.22
C ALA A 20 15.91 -3.53 13.24
N ALA A 21 16.00 -4.14 14.41
CA ALA A 21 16.20 -5.57 14.60
C ALA A 21 15.05 -6.39 14.00
N ILE A 22 13.81 -6.00 14.25
CA ILE A 22 12.61 -6.63 13.67
C ILE A 22 12.63 -6.51 12.14
N ARG A 23 12.96 -5.34 11.60
CA ARG A 23 13.07 -5.10 10.16
C ARG A 23 14.22 -5.88 9.50
N ALA A 24 15.37 -5.99 10.17
CA ALA A 24 16.48 -6.82 9.72
C ALA A 24 16.06 -8.30 9.64
N THR A 25 15.35 -8.79 10.66
CA THR A 25 14.82 -10.16 10.70
C THR A 25 13.87 -10.44 9.53
N ALA A 26 12.96 -9.51 9.22
CA ALA A 26 12.06 -9.61 8.08
C ALA A 26 12.81 -9.56 6.73
N THR A 27 13.85 -8.71 6.61
CA THR A 27 14.66 -8.56 5.41
C THR A 27 15.48 -9.81 5.11
N LEU A 28 16.10 -10.36 6.16
CA LEU A 28 16.97 -11.53 6.09
C LEU A 28 16.20 -12.87 6.11
N CYS A 29 14.87 -12.86 6.10
CA CYS A 29 14.01 -14.05 6.12
C CYS A 29 14.31 -15.00 7.31
N LEU A 30 14.78 -14.48 8.46
CA LEU A 30 15.22 -15.34 9.55
C LEU A 30 14.08 -16.19 10.11
N ALA A 31 12.85 -15.67 10.14
CA ALA A 31 11.68 -16.43 10.57
C ALA A 31 11.43 -17.66 9.66
N ASP A 32 11.53 -17.49 8.35
CA ASP A 32 11.35 -18.59 7.39
C ASP A 32 12.50 -19.62 7.52
N HIS A 33 13.72 -19.17 7.77
CA HIS A 33 14.86 -20.04 8.00
C HIS A 33 14.71 -20.85 9.30
N ILE A 34 14.21 -20.25 10.38
CA ILE A 34 13.89 -20.96 11.63
C ILE A 34 12.81 -22.02 11.37
N LYS A 35 11.72 -21.67 10.70
CA LYS A 35 10.65 -22.61 10.31
C LYS A 35 11.18 -23.77 9.47
N ALA A 36 12.17 -23.51 8.63
CA ALA A 36 12.85 -24.52 7.80
C ALA A 36 13.95 -25.32 8.55
N GLY A 37 14.05 -25.17 9.89
CA GLY A 37 14.91 -25.97 10.75
C GLY A 37 16.31 -25.40 11.03
N ALA A 38 16.64 -24.19 10.57
CA ALA A 38 17.87 -23.50 10.99
C ALA A 38 17.62 -22.79 12.32
N THR A 39 18.00 -23.40 13.43
CA THR A 39 17.66 -22.91 14.76
C THR A 39 18.87 -22.34 15.53
N THR A 40 20.09 -22.49 15.03
CA THR A 40 21.30 -21.93 15.68
C THR A 40 21.78 -20.66 14.93
N SER A 41 22.54 -19.82 15.62
CA SER A 41 23.10 -18.58 15.04
C SER A 41 23.98 -18.88 13.83
N GLU A 42 24.78 -19.95 13.85
CA GLU A 42 25.64 -20.36 12.74
C GLU A 42 24.82 -20.81 11.52
N ALA A 43 23.80 -21.68 11.74
CA ALA A 43 22.96 -22.17 10.66
C ALA A 43 22.10 -21.05 10.04
N LEU A 44 21.65 -20.10 10.84
CA LEU A 44 20.91 -18.93 10.38
C LEU A 44 21.82 -17.97 9.60
N ALA A 45 23.03 -17.74 10.11
CA ALA A 45 24.02 -16.89 9.44
C ALA A 45 24.44 -17.47 8.08
N GLU A 46 24.65 -18.78 7.99
CA GLU A 46 24.95 -19.46 6.73
C GLU A 46 23.83 -19.28 5.71
N ARG A 47 22.57 -19.51 6.11
CA ARG A 47 21.42 -19.38 5.20
C ARG A 47 21.12 -17.95 4.78
N ALA A 48 21.30 -17.01 5.70
CA ALA A 48 21.02 -15.59 5.45
C ALA A 48 22.21 -14.83 4.84
N GLY A 49 23.39 -15.46 4.74
CA GLY A 49 24.60 -14.82 4.24
C GLY A 49 25.14 -13.72 5.18
N THR A 50 25.03 -13.93 6.50
CA THR A 50 25.38 -12.94 7.53
C THR A 50 26.57 -13.37 8.39
N GLN A 51 27.03 -12.51 9.29
CA GLN A 51 28.12 -12.81 10.23
C GLN A 51 27.57 -13.52 11.47
N PRO A 52 28.07 -14.73 11.84
CA PRO A 52 27.49 -15.55 12.91
C PRO A 52 27.42 -14.84 14.27
N ASP A 53 28.46 -14.12 14.67
CA ASP A 53 28.53 -13.41 15.95
C ASP A 53 27.54 -12.23 16.05
N VAL A 54 27.35 -11.52 14.94
CA VAL A 54 26.37 -10.43 14.85
C VAL A 54 24.95 -11.00 14.79
N THR A 55 24.78 -12.12 14.07
CA THR A 55 23.49 -12.84 14.02
C THR A 55 23.10 -13.34 15.40
N ASP A 56 24.04 -13.90 16.15
CA ASP A 56 23.79 -14.33 17.53
C ASP A 56 23.33 -13.15 18.43
N SER A 57 23.98 -12.01 18.30
CA SER A 57 23.59 -10.81 19.05
C SER A 57 22.18 -10.34 18.70
N LEU A 58 21.81 -10.40 17.41
CA LEU A 58 20.45 -10.10 16.97
C LEU A 58 19.42 -11.08 17.54
N LEU A 59 19.71 -12.39 17.45
CA LEU A 59 18.80 -13.43 17.93
C LEU A 59 18.56 -13.35 19.44
N ARG A 60 19.59 -13.08 20.22
CA ARG A 60 19.48 -12.85 21.67
C ARG A 60 18.60 -11.65 21.96
N HIS A 61 18.82 -10.51 21.27
CA HIS A 61 17.95 -9.35 21.44
C HIS A 61 16.49 -9.66 21.09
N LEU A 62 16.23 -10.40 20.02
CA LEU A 62 14.88 -10.82 19.64
C LEU A 62 14.24 -11.76 20.67
N ALA A 63 15.04 -12.60 21.33
CA ALA A 63 14.57 -13.45 22.43
C ALA A 63 14.27 -12.61 23.68
N ASP A 64 15.11 -11.64 24.03
CA ASP A 64 14.92 -10.75 25.17
C ASP A 64 13.60 -9.94 25.06
N ILE A 65 13.21 -9.56 23.86
CA ILE A 65 11.97 -8.81 23.58
C ILE A 65 10.76 -9.71 23.27
N GLY A 66 10.94 -11.05 23.32
CA GLY A 66 9.85 -12.01 23.16
C GLY A 66 9.39 -12.27 21.72
N ILE A 67 10.15 -11.88 20.70
CA ILE A 67 9.92 -12.28 19.29
C ILE A 67 10.34 -13.73 19.07
N LEU A 68 11.42 -14.15 19.71
CA LEU A 68 11.92 -15.52 19.73
C LEU A 68 11.90 -16.07 21.15
N THR A 69 12.01 -17.39 21.25
CA THR A 69 12.46 -18.09 22.48
C THR A 69 13.79 -18.75 22.21
N ALA A 70 14.64 -18.83 23.22
CA ALA A 70 15.85 -19.64 23.22
C ALA A 70 15.68 -20.85 24.13
N ASP A 71 16.41 -21.96 23.85
CA ASP A 71 16.51 -23.09 24.79
C ASP A 71 17.29 -22.71 26.05
N ASP A 72 17.32 -23.61 27.04
CA ASP A 72 18.01 -23.39 28.33
C ASP A 72 19.53 -23.10 28.15
N GLU A 73 20.13 -23.53 27.06
CA GLU A 73 21.53 -23.32 26.74
C GLU A 73 21.75 -22.05 25.85
N GLY A 74 20.66 -21.37 25.45
CA GLY A 74 20.71 -20.17 24.62
C GLY A 74 21.22 -20.38 23.20
N ARG A 75 21.15 -21.62 22.68
CA ARG A 75 21.74 -22.00 21.39
C ARG A 75 20.75 -22.26 20.28
N HIS A 76 19.52 -22.66 20.64
CA HIS A 76 18.46 -22.95 19.68
C HIS A 76 17.32 -21.96 19.84
N TYR A 77 16.95 -21.33 18.73
CA TYR A 77 15.89 -20.32 18.68
C TYR A 77 14.62 -20.84 18.00
N SER A 78 13.48 -20.43 18.51
CA SER A 78 12.17 -20.72 17.96
C SER A 78 11.31 -19.48 17.93
N LEU A 79 10.36 -19.41 16.99
CA LEU A 79 9.40 -18.30 16.91
C LEU A 79 8.40 -18.39 18.08
N THR A 80 8.08 -17.23 18.64
CA THR A 80 6.92 -17.07 19.51
C THR A 80 5.68 -16.71 18.68
N PRO A 81 4.45 -16.75 19.23
CA PRO A 81 3.26 -16.25 18.56
C PRO A 81 3.37 -14.77 18.09
N ILE A 82 4.23 -13.96 18.76
CA ILE A 82 4.51 -12.58 18.34
C ILE A 82 5.45 -12.56 17.14
N GLY A 83 6.35 -13.53 17.00
CA GLY A 83 7.28 -13.66 15.90
C GLY A 83 6.70 -14.31 14.63
N GLU A 84 5.64 -15.11 14.76
CA GLU A 84 5.03 -15.82 13.62
C GLU A 84 4.59 -14.91 12.46
N PRO A 85 4.06 -13.68 12.67
CA PRO A 85 3.74 -12.76 11.58
C PRO A 85 4.95 -12.33 10.71
N LEU A 86 6.19 -12.65 11.10
CA LEU A 86 7.38 -12.44 10.27
C LEU A 86 7.57 -13.55 9.21
N LEU A 87 6.83 -14.66 9.28
CA LEU A 87 6.83 -15.70 8.27
C LEU A 87 6.19 -15.20 6.96
N SER A 88 6.76 -15.61 5.84
CA SER A 88 6.26 -15.26 4.50
C SER A 88 4.88 -15.83 4.21
N ASP A 89 4.58 -17.03 4.75
CA ASP A 89 3.34 -17.77 4.53
C ASP A 89 2.31 -17.64 5.66
N HIS A 90 2.53 -16.73 6.62
CA HIS A 90 1.56 -16.48 7.67
C HIS A 90 0.32 -15.75 7.11
N PRO A 91 -0.92 -16.10 7.50
CA PRO A 91 -2.13 -15.43 7.00
C PRO A 91 -2.16 -13.91 7.20
N PHE A 92 -1.50 -13.43 8.25
CA PHE A 92 -1.30 -12.01 8.56
C PHE A 92 0.19 -11.64 8.48
N SER A 93 0.88 -12.07 7.44
CA SER A 93 2.30 -11.78 7.27
C SER A 93 2.55 -10.27 7.22
N LEU A 94 3.44 -9.80 8.11
CA LEU A 94 3.94 -8.43 8.13
C LEU A 94 5.29 -8.30 7.41
N ARG A 95 5.85 -9.42 6.91
CA ARG A 95 7.19 -9.43 6.33
C ARG A 95 7.35 -8.39 5.23
N GLN A 96 6.41 -8.31 4.27
CA GLN A 96 6.48 -7.35 3.16
C GLN A 96 6.40 -5.88 3.61
N VAL A 97 5.72 -5.61 4.71
CA VAL A 97 5.62 -4.26 5.28
C VAL A 97 6.88 -3.88 6.06
N LEU A 98 7.55 -4.87 6.67
CA LEU A 98 8.65 -4.63 7.61
C LEU A 98 10.03 -4.75 6.93
N ARG A 99 10.19 -5.53 5.86
CA ARG A 99 11.50 -5.67 5.21
C ARG A 99 12.00 -4.33 4.65
N ASN A 100 13.29 -4.02 4.86
CA ASN A 100 13.88 -2.73 4.50
C ASN A 100 13.98 -2.50 2.99
N ASP A 101 14.06 -3.56 2.21
CA ASP A 101 14.21 -3.56 0.76
C ASP A 101 12.87 -3.62 0.00
N SER A 102 11.73 -3.69 0.70
CA SER A 102 10.41 -3.52 0.08
C SER A 102 10.07 -2.05 -0.16
N MET A 103 9.13 -1.79 -1.05
CA MET A 103 8.61 -0.44 -1.30
C MET A 103 8.12 0.22 -0.02
N ILE A 104 7.25 -0.45 0.74
CA ILE A 104 6.69 0.10 1.99
C ILE A 104 7.80 0.28 3.03
N GLY A 105 8.72 -0.70 3.14
CA GLY A 105 9.86 -0.62 4.04
C GLY A 105 10.75 0.58 3.76
N ARG A 106 11.07 0.83 2.49
CA ARG A 106 11.85 2.01 2.07
C ARG A 106 11.09 3.31 2.34
N GLY A 107 9.79 3.36 2.07
CA GLY A 107 8.96 4.52 2.38
C GLY A 107 8.99 4.87 3.87
N THR A 108 8.91 3.88 4.75
CA THR A 108 8.96 4.11 6.20
C THR A 108 10.32 4.63 6.71
N GLN A 109 11.40 4.49 5.93
CA GLN A 109 12.70 5.09 6.29
C GLN A 109 12.65 6.63 6.28
N SER A 110 11.67 7.24 5.62
CA SER A 110 11.40 8.68 5.68
C SER A 110 11.21 9.19 7.12
N LEU A 111 10.73 8.32 8.02
CA LEU A 111 10.58 8.66 9.46
C LEU A 111 11.91 9.02 10.14
N LEU A 112 13.05 8.51 9.66
CA LEU A 112 14.37 8.89 10.17
C LEU A 112 14.71 10.35 9.87
N ARG A 113 13.98 10.99 8.97
CA ARG A 113 14.12 12.39 8.58
C ARG A 113 12.85 13.20 8.90
N LEU A 114 12.09 12.78 9.92
CA LEU A 114 10.86 13.45 10.32
C LEU A 114 11.07 14.94 10.65
N ASP A 115 12.28 15.30 11.10
CA ASP A 115 12.67 16.70 11.33
C ASP A 115 12.55 17.55 10.06
N HIS A 116 12.82 17.00 8.87
CA HIS A 116 12.61 17.68 7.60
C HIS A 116 11.12 17.97 7.38
N THR A 117 10.26 16.95 7.51
CA THR A 117 8.82 17.10 7.33
C THR A 117 8.21 18.10 8.33
N VAL A 118 8.64 18.05 9.59
CA VAL A 118 8.17 18.99 10.62
C VAL A 118 8.58 20.43 10.30
N ARG A 119 9.76 20.65 9.73
CA ARG A 119 10.25 22.00 9.37
C ARG A 119 9.60 22.56 8.11
N THR A 120 9.37 21.72 7.11
CA THR A 120 9.02 22.18 5.76
C THR A 120 7.56 21.89 5.39
N GLY A 121 6.90 20.96 6.09
CA GLY A 121 5.62 20.42 5.69
C GLY A 121 5.70 19.43 4.50
N GLU A 122 6.93 19.19 3.99
CA GLU A 122 7.17 18.38 2.80
C GLU A 122 7.61 16.95 3.17
N PRO A 123 7.28 15.94 2.35
CA PRO A 123 7.86 14.61 2.48
C PRO A 123 9.36 14.62 2.13
N THR A 124 10.09 13.66 2.65
CA THR A 124 11.55 13.56 2.42
C THR A 124 11.92 13.15 0.99
N HIS A 125 10.98 12.57 0.25
CA HIS A 125 11.18 12.07 -1.12
C HIS A 125 10.77 13.08 -2.22
N GLY A 126 10.60 14.36 -1.91
CA GLY A 126 10.29 15.38 -2.91
C GLY A 126 8.85 15.33 -3.42
N GLY A 127 8.61 15.00 -4.67
CA GLY A 127 7.28 15.05 -5.32
C GLY A 127 6.28 13.97 -4.91
N GLY A 128 6.64 13.06 -4.01
CA GLY A 128 5.79 11.97 -3.57
C GLY A 128 6.45 10.60 -3.72
N TYR A 129 6.22 9.75 -2.74
CA TYR A 129 6.83 8.43 -2.69
C TYR A 129 6.44 7.56 -3.88
N TRP A 130 5.14 7.50 -4.20
CA TRP A 130 4.64 6.64 -5.28
C TRP A 130 5.14 7.06 -6.67
N GLU A 131 5.28 8.36 -6.92
CA GLU A 131 5.82 8.85 -8.18
C GLU A 131 7.27 8.42 -8.36
N SER A 132 8.09 8.53 -7.32
CA SER A 132 9.50 8.10 -7.37
C SER A 132 9.61 6.58 -7.56
N VAL A 133 8.77 5.80 -6.87
CA VAL A 133 8.77 4.33 -6.93
C VAL A 133 8.31 3.82 -8.30
N ASN A 134 7.21 4.35 -8.84
CA ASN A 134 6.66 3.88 -10.11
C ASN A 134 7.58 4.15 -11.31
N ASN A 135 8.45 5.15 -11.19
CA ASN A 135 9.43 5.49 -12.23
C ASN A 135 10.81 4.83 -12.03
N ASP A 136 11.05 4.16 -10.92
CA ASP A 136 12.34 3.51 -10.64
C ASP A 136 12.35 2.05 -11.15
N PRO A 137 13.22 1.71 -12.14
CA PRO A 137 13.34 0.35 -12.64
C PRO A 137 13.69 -0.70 -11.58
N ALA A 138 14.32 -0.29 -10.47
CA ALA A 138 14.67 -1.20 -9.36
C ALA A 138 13.43 -1.86 -8.72
N TYR A 139 12.25 -1.26 -8.87
CA TYR A 139 11.01 -1.81 -8.34
C TYR A 139 10.23 -2.71 -9.33
N ALA A 140 10.65 -2.79 -10.58
CA ALA A 140 9.94 -3.56 -11.60
C ALA A 140 9.77 -5.05 -11.23
N GLU A 141 10.80 -5.64 -10.61
CA GLU A 141 10.75 -7.03 -10.14
C GLU A 141 9.79 -7.19 -8.96
N GLU A 142 9.83 -6.28 -7.99
CA GLU A 142 8.92 -6.29 -6.83
C GLU A 142 7.46 -6.15 -7.26
N TRP A 143 7.17 -5.30 -8.25
CA TRP A 143 5.84 -5.22 -8.85
C TRP A 143 5.41 -6.55 -9.47
N GLY A 144 6.32 -7.22 -10.19
CA GLY A 144 6.08 -8.54 -10.75
C GLY A 144 5.80 -9.61 -9.69
N GLU A 145 6.51 -9.60 -8.56
CA GLU A 145 6.28 -10.48 -7.43
C GLU A 145 4.92 -10.25 -6.78
N GLN A 146 4.55 -8.98 -6.56
CA GLN A 146 3.23 -8.63 -6.03
C GLN A 146 2.10 -9.10 -6.96
N ALA A 147 2.25 -8.90 -8.28
CA ALA A 147 1.26 -9.37 -9.24
C ALA A 147 1.08 -10.90 -9.15
N ARG A 148 2.17 -11.66 -9.08
CA ARG A 148 2.12 -13.11 -8.91
C ARG A 148 1.49 -13.54 -7.59
N ALA A 149 1.78 -12.83 -6.51
CA ALA A 149 1.18 -13.09 -5.20
C ALA A 149 -0.34 -12.86 -5.22
N PHE A 150 -0.81 -11.79 -5.88
CA PHE A 150 -2.24 -11.52 -6.06
C PHE A 150 -2.93 -12.57 -6.94
N ASP A 151 -2.24 -13.07 -7.99
CA ASP A 151 -2.80 -14.10 -8.88
C ASP A 151 -2.92 -15.47 -8.20
N ALA A 152 -2.00 -15.78 -7.27
CA ALA A 152 -2.01 -17.05 -6.54
C ALA A 152 -3.17 -17.17 -5.54
N VAL A 153 -3.83 -16.06 -5.20
CA VAL A 153 -4.87 -16.00 -4.15
C VAL A 153 -6.12 -15.31 -4.70
N ALA A 154 -6.74 -15.93 -5.71
CA ALA A 154 -7.89 -15.38 -6.43
C ALA A 154 -9.10 -15.02 -5.53
N ASP A 155 -9.21 -15.64 -4.36
CA ASP A 155 -10.32 -15.48 -3.42
C ASP A 155 -10.00 -14.62 -2.19
N GLN A 156 -8.81 -14.02 -2.11
CA GLN A 156 -8.52 -13.12 -0.98
C GLN A 156 -9.29 -11.80 -1.09
N PRO A 157 -9.82 -11.30 0.03
CA PRO A 157 -10.43 -9.99 0.06
C PRO A 157 -9.43 -8.93 -0.42
N LEU A 158 -9.87 -8.05 -1.31
CA LEU A 158 -9.09 -6.89 -1.72
C LEU A 158 -8.70 -6.09 -0.48
N SER A 159 -7.43 -5.66 -0.43
CA SER A 159 -6.90 -4.93 0.73
C SER A 159 -7.60 -3.57 0.94
N TRP A 160 -7.54 -3.08 2.17
CA TRP A 160 -7.98 -1.72 2.52
C TRP A 160 -9.45 -1.42 2.17
N GLY A 161 -10.34 -2.41 2.27
CA GLY A 161 -11.76 -2.23 1.98
C GLY A 161 -12.10 -2.09 0.49
N ALA A 162 -11.17 -2.37 -0.42
CA ALA A 162 -11.41 -2.27 -1.86
C ALA A 162 -12.48 -3.25 -2.38
N GLN A 163 -12.77 -4.33 -1.66
CA GLN A 163 -13.89 -5.23 -1.97
C GLN A 163 -15.25 -4.49 -2.03
N TYR A 164 -15.42 -3.41 -1.28
CA TYR A 164 -16.67 -2.63 -1.30
C TYR A 164 -16.90 -1.88 -2.61
N ILE A 165 -15.82 -1.57 -3.35
CA ILE A 165 -15.94 -1.01 -4.71
C ILE A 165 -16.67 -2.00 -5.61
N VAL A 166 -16.38 -3.29 -5.47
CA VAL A 166 -16.95 -4.37 -6.27
C VAL A 166 -18.39 -4.68 -5.86
N THR A 167 -18.70 -4.65 -4.56
CA THR A 167 -19.96 -5.22 -4.01
C THR A 167 -21.00 -4.20 -3.60
N GLU A 168 -20.65 -2.95 -3.32
CA GLU A 168 -21.62 -1.95 -2.84
C GLU A 168 -22.09 -0.98 -3.92
N TYR A 169 -21.25 -0.66 -4.90
CA TYR A 169 -21.64 0.22 -5.99
C TYR A 169 -22.50 -0.50 -7.02
N ASP A 170 -23.55 0.15 -7.52
CA ASP A 170 -24.45 -0.41 -8.53
C ASP A 170 -23.83 -0.36 -9.93
N TRP A 171 -23.04 -1.39 -10.27
CA TRP A 171 -22.41 -1.57 -11.57
C TRP A 171 -23.38 -1.97 -12.69
N SER A 172 -24.63 -2.31 -12.39
CA SER A 172 -25.63 -2.75 -13.41
C SER A 172 -25.91 -1.68 -14.47
N ARG A 173 -25.66 -0.41 -14.13
CA ARG A 173 -25.91 0.76 -14.99
C ARG A 173 -24.72 1.12 -15.89
N ALA A 174 -23.56 0.51 -15.66
CA ALA A 174 -22.34 0.75 -16.43
C ALA A 174 -22.05 -0.41 -17.39
N ARG A 175 -21.43 -0.11 -18.51
CA ARG A 175 -20.88 -1.08 -19.48
C ARG A 175 -19.36 -1.00 -19.54
N SER A 176 -18.82 0.14 -19.17
CA SER A 176 -17.39 0.42 -19.26
C SER A 176 -16.88 1.17 -18.03
N VAL A 177 -15.67 0.82 -17.59
CA VAL A 177 -14.97 1.47 -16.50
C VAL A 177 -13.52 1.77 -16.90
N VAL A 178 -13.05 2.98 -16.56
CA VAL A 178 -11.63 3.35 -16.59
C VAL A 178 -11.12 3.37 -15.16
N ASP A 179 -10.18 2.49 -14.84
CA ASP A 179 -9.47 2.43 -13.57
C ASP A 179 -8.25 3.35 -13.64
N VAL A 180 -8.36 4.52 -13.04
CA VAL A 180 -7.41 5.62 -13.16
C VAL A 180 -6.35 5.51 -12.07
N GLY A 181 -5.11 5.18 -12.44
CA GLY A 181 -4.06 4.82 -11.49
C GLY A 181 -4.30 3.43 -10.89
N GLY A 182 -4.82 2.50 -11.69
CA GLY A 182 -5.26 1.17 -11.22
C GLY A 182 -4.14 0.20 -10.86
N HIS A 183 -2.88 0.65 -10.89
CA HIS A 183 -1.69 -0.11 -10.54
C HIS A 183 -1.62 -1.44 -11.31
N LEU A 184 -1.48 -2.59 -10.65
CA LEU A 184 -1.44 -3.90 -11.31
C LEU A 184 -2.84 -4.47 -11.66
N GLY A 185 -3.90 -3.66 -11.55
CA GLY A 185 -5.24 -4.00 -11.99
C GLY A 185 -6.00 -4.99 -11.09
N ALA A 186 -5.63 -5.13 -9.82
CA ALA A 186 -6.29 -6.06 -8.90
C ALA A 186 -7.80 -5.75 -8.75
N ILE A 187 -8.15 -4.47 -8.59
CA ILE A 187 -9.54 -4.04 -8.47
C ILE A 187 -10.29 -4.24 -9.79
N LEU A 188 -9.68 -3.85 -10.91
CA LEU A 188 -10.29 -4.01 -12.22
C LEU A 188 -10.56 -5.48 -12.55
N LEU A 189 -9.61 -6.39 -12.27
CA LEU A 189 -9.82 -7.84 -12.42
C LEU A 189 -10.99 -8.33 -11.56
N ALA A 190 -11.05 -7.94 -10.30
CA ALA A 190 -12.13 -8.32 -9.40
C ALA A 190 -13.49 -7.80 -9.90
N LEU A 191 -13.55 -6.55 -10.38
CA LEU A 191 -14.75 -5.97 -10.99
C LEU A 191 -15.22 -6.78 -12.21
N LEU A 192 -14.32 -7.07 -13.15
CA LEU A 192 -14.66 -7.77 -14.38
C LEU A 192 -15.03 -9.24 -14.14
N ARG A 193 -14.49 -9.87 -13.09
CA ARG A 193 -14.91 -11.22 -12.64
C ARG A 193 -16.32 -11.22 -12.08
N HIS A 194 -16.59 -10.24 -11.21
CA HIS A 194 -17.88 -10.15 -10.52
C HIS A 194 -19.01 -9.63 -11.44
N HIS A 195 -18.68 -8.79 -12.41
CA HIS A 195 -19.61 -8.16 -13.35
C HIS A 195 -19.27 -8.51 -14.82
N PRO A 196 -19.73 -9.65 -15.34
CA PRO A 196 -19.34 -10.14 -16.68
C PRO A 196 -19.72 -9.23 -17.85
N HIS A 197 -20.65 -8.31 -17.65
CA HIS A 197 -21.11 -7.35 -18.66
C HIS A 197 -20.18 -6.13 -18.81
N LEU A 198 -19.26 -5.91 -17.85
CA LEU A 198 -18.34 -4.77 -17.88
C LEU A 198 -17.14 -5.03 -18.79
N ARG A 199 -16.66 -3.95 -19.40
CA ARG A 199 -15.34 -3.81 -20.01
C ARG A 199 -14.53 -2.83 -19.19
N GLY A 200 -13.24 -3.06 -19.06
CA GLY A 200 -12.34 -2.24 -18.25
C GLY A 200 -11.08 -1.80 -18.96
N THR A 201 -10.74 -0.54 -18.80
CA THR A 201 -9.46 0.04 -19.23
C THR A 201 -8.72 0.54 -17.99
N LEU A 202 -7.50 0.07 -17.78
CA LEU A 202 -6.62 0.60 -16.75
C LEU A 202 -5.72 1.67 -17.36
N VAL A 203 -5.53 2.78 -16.65
CA VAL A 203 -4.57 3.84 -17.03
C VAL A 203 -3.54 3.97 -15.93
N ASP A 204 -2.25 3.76 -16.25
CA ASP A 204 -1.15 3.93 -15.31
C ASP A 204 0.16 4.25 -16.05
N LEU A 205 1.22 4.58 -15.31
CA LEU A 205 2.55 4.82 -15.83
C LEU A 205 3.11 3.58 -16.53
N LYS A 206 4.02 3.80 -17.49
CA LYS A 206 4.47 2.78 -18.43
C LYS A 206 4.83 1.45 -17.78
N ASN A 207 5.72 1.47 -16.78
CA ASN A 207 6.23 0.23 -16.15
C ASN A 207 5.13 -0.58 -15.47
N VAL A 208 4.13 0.10 -14.93
CA VAL A 208 3.00 -0.52 -14.21
C VAL A 208 1.93 -0.99 -15.20
N ALA A 209 1.56 -0.14 -16.16
CA ALA A 209 0.57 -0.47 -17.18
C ALA A 209 0.98 -1.67 -18.06
N GLU A 210 2.26 -1.77 -18.45
CA GLU A 210 2.78 -2.92 -19.21
C GLU A 210 2.63 -4.24 -18.43
N GLN A 211 2.90 -4.22 -17.11
CA GLN A 211 2.74 -5.40 -16.26
C GLN A 211 1.26 -5.73 -16.03
N ALA A 212 0.39 -4.73 -15.83
CA ALA A 212 -1.05 -4.93 -15.74
C ALA A 212 -1.60 -5.54 -17.04
N GLY A 213 -1.20 -5.04 -18.20
CA GLY A 213 -1.58 -5.58 -19.51
C GLY A 213 -1.15 -7.03 -19.70
N ALA A 214 0.09 -7.37 -19.33
CA ALA A 214 0.58 -8.73 -19.36
C ALA A 214 -0.19 -9.67 -18.40
N ARG A 215 -0.66 -9.15 -17.27
CA ARG A 215 -1.52 -9.87 -16.32
C ARG A 215 -2.91 -10.09 -16.90
N PHE A 216 -3.53 -9.07 -17.49
CA PHE A 216 -4.85 -9.16 -18.13
C PHE A 216 -4.86 -10.20 -19.24
N ALA A 217 -3.83 -10.19 -20.10
CA ALA A 217 -3.71 -11.14 -21.21
C ALA A 217 -3.66 -12.62 -20.79
N ARG A 218 -3.30 -12.90 -19.54
CA ARG A 218 -3.28 -14.26 -18.98
C ARG A 218 -4.50 -14.60 -18.13
N SER A 219 -5.41 -13.66 -17.95
CA SER A 219 -6.60 -13.83 -17.12
C SER A 219 -7.81 -14.28 -17.94
N GLU A 220 -8.84 -14.77 -17.26
CA GLU A 220 -10.14 -15.14 -17.84
C GLU A 220 -10.95 -13.95 -18.39
N VAL A 221 -10.51 -12.74 -18.13
CA VAL A 221 -11.16 -11.48 -18.61
C VAL A 221 -10.35 -10.77 -19.71
N ALA A 222 -9.40 -11.48 -20.33
CA ALA A 222 -8.50 -10.94 -21.35
C ALA A 222 -9.21 -10.24 -22.52
N ASP A 223 -10.41 -10.68 -22.88
CA ASP A 223 -11.24 -10.11 -23.94
C ASP A 223 -11.97 -8.82 -23.53
N ARG A 224 -11.94 -8.46 -22.25
CA ARG A 224 -12.68 -7.33 -21.66
C ARG A 224 -11.82 -6.37 -20.86
N ALA A 225 -10.52 -6.66 -20.69
CA ALA A 225 -9.57 -5.85 -19.92
C ALA A 225 -8.43 -5.37 -20.81
N GLU A 226 -8.09 -4.11 -20.71
CA GLU A 226 -6.92 -3.53 -21.37
C GLU A 226 -6.17 -2.59 -20.41
N ALA A 227 -4.89 -2.37 -20.67
CA ALA A 227 -4.08 -1.39 -19.98
C ALA A 227 -3.50 -0.37 -20.97
N VAL A 228 -3.62 0.89 -20.63
CA VAL A 228 -3.16 2.03 -21.42
C VAL A 228 -2.09 2.79 -20.62
N VAL A 229 -0.96 3.05 -21.25
CA VAL A 229 0.08 3.89 -20.67
C VAL A 229 -0.37 5.35 -20.68
N GLY A 230 -0.41 5.98 -19.53
CA GLY A 230 -0.81 7.38 -19.37
C GLY A 230 -0.62 7.88 -17.95
N SER A 231 -0.78 9.16 -17.76
CA SER A 231 -0.80 9.82 -16.45
C SER A 231 -2.20 10.38 -16.21
N PHE A 232 -2.69 10.30 -14.98
CA PHE A 232 -3.95 10.97 -14.60
C PHE A 232 -3.84 12.50 -14.59
N PHE A 233 -2.66 13.07 -14.79
CA PHE A 233 -2.47 14.50 -15.05
C PHE A 233 -2.66 14.86 -16.53
N ASP A 234 -2.64 13.87 -17.42
CA ASP A 234 -2.86 14.01 -18.85
C ASP A 234 -4.33 13.74 -19.24
N PRO A 235 -4.74 14.01 -20.48
CA PRO A 235 -6.07 13.63 -20.96
C PRO A 235 -6.29 12.11 -20.87
N LEU A 236 -7.36 11.70 -20.20
CA LEU A 236 -7.77 10.30 -20.04
C LEU A 236 -8.58 9.79 -21.25
N PRO A 237 -8.65 8.47 -21.48
CA PRO A 237 -9.56 7.86 -22.46
C PRO A 237 -10.99 8.33 -22.21
N LYS A 238 -11.68 8.77 -23.28
CA LYS A 238 -13.04 9.35 -23.17
C LYS A 238 -14.12 8.31 -23.42
N GLY A 239 -15.31 8.57 -22.87
CA GLY A 239 -16.54 7.87 -23.22
C GLY A 239 -16.82 6.61 -22.41
N ALA A 240 -16.11 6.37 -21.32
CA ALA A 240 -16.49 5.34 -20.37
C ALA A 240 -17.62 5.82 -19.46
N ASP A 241 -18.45 4.87 -19.00
CA ASP A 241 -19.57 5.16 -18.13
C ASP A 241 -19.11 5.54 -16.70
N VAL A 242 -18.02 4.91 -16.23
CA VAL A 242 -17.47 5.16 -14.89
C VAL A 242 -15.96 5.35 -14.96
N TYR A 243 -15.45 6.36 -14.26
CA TYR A 243 -14.02 6.58 -13.99
C TYR A 243 -13.77 6.29 -12.52
N LEU A 244 -13.03 5.23 -12.23
CA LEU A 244 -12.70 4.81 -10.87
C LEU A 244 -11.39 5.47 -10.43
N LEU A 245 -11.42 6.17 -9.30
CA LEU A 245 -10.27 6.65 -8.55
C LEU A 245 -10.19 5.89 -7.23
N SER A 246 -9.26 4.96 -7.08
CA SER A 246 -9.16 4.11 -5.90
C SER A 246 -7.84 4.33 -5.16
N ALA A 247 -7.88 4.99 -4.01
CA ALA A 247 -6.72 5.35 -3.20
C ALA A 247 -5.69 6.20 -3.99
N ILE A 248 -6.19 7.17 -4.73
CA ILE A 248 -5.36 8.08 -5.54
C ILE A 248 -5.19 9.42 -4.85
N LEU A 249 -6.28 10.09 -4.47
CA LEU A 249 -6.21 11.46 -3.98
C LEU A 249 -5.48 11.56 -2.63
N ALA A 250 -5.45 10.47 -1.87
CA ALA A 250 -4.72 10.37 -0.61
C ALA A 250 -3.20 10.57 -0.74
N ASP A 251 -2.66 10.47 -1.96
CA ASP A 251 -1.22 10.63 -2.24
C ASP A 251 -0.86 12.04 -2.74
N TRP A 252 -1.86 12.90 -3.01
CA TRP A 252 -1.67 14.17 -3.72
C TRP A 252 -2.18 15.37 -2.93
N ARG A 253 -1.51 16.53 -3.07
CA ARG A 253 -1.96 17.82 -2.52
C ARG A 253 -3.33 18.21 -3.09
N ASP A 254 -4.00 19.13 -2.43
CA ASP A 254 -5.34 19.55 -2.82
C ASP A 254 -5.41 20.05 -4.26
N ASP A 255 -4.47 20.90 -4.68
CA ASP A 255 -4.40 21.41 -6.06
C ASP A 255 -4.25 20.29 -7.09
N ASP A 256 -3.42 19.30 -6.81
CA ASP A 256 -3.23 18.14 -7.69
C ASP A 256 -4.44 17.22 -7.66
N ALA A 257 -5.06 17.00 -6.50
CA ALA A 257 -6.29 16.24 -6.37
C ALA A 257 -7.43 16.86 -7.20
N VAL A 258 -7.58 18.19 -7.16
CA VAL A 258 -8.55 18.93 -7.99
C VAL A 258 -8.24 18.77 -9.48
N ARG A 259 -6.97 18.80 -9.88
CA ARG A 259 -6.57 18.57 -11.28
C ARG A 259 -6.91 17.16 -11.74
N ILE A 260 -6.63 16.13 -10.93
CA ILE A 260 -6.96 14.71 -11.22
C ILE A 260 -8.47 14.55 -11.39
N LEU A 261 -9.26 15.07 -10.46
CA LEU A 261 -10.73 15.07 -10.53
C LEU A 261 -11.23 15.78 -11.78
N GLY A 262 -10.61 16.91 -12.15
CA GLY A 262 -10.91 17.65 -13.36
C GLY A 262 -10.65 16.83 -14.63
N ARG A 263 -9.55 16.05 -14.70
CA ARG A 263 -9.28 15.15 -15.81
C ARG A 263 -10.32 14.04 -15.95
N CYS A 264 -10.73 13.45 -14.82
CA CYS A 264 -11.81 12.47 -14.80
C CYS A 264 -13.13 13.09 -15.27
N ARG A 265 -13.51 14.28 -14.79
CA ARG A 265 -14.69 15.02 -15.23
C ARG A 265 -14.69 15.26 -16.74
N ASP A 266 -13.57 15.76 -17.27
CA ASP A 266 -13.45 16.11 -18.69
C ASP A 266 -13.50 14.88 -19.61
N ALA A 267 -13.06 13.73 -19.11
CA ALA A 267 -13.12 12.45 -19.83
C ALA A 267 -14.51 11.79 -19.72
N ALA A 268 -15.16 11.87 -18.56
CA ALA A 268 -16.49 11.34 -18.32
C ALA A 268 -17.57 12.08 -19.14
N GLY A 269 -17.38 13.38 -19.38
CA GLY A 269 -18.41 14.20 -20.03
C GLY A 269 -19.71 14.27 -19.21
N PRO A 270 -20.81 14.76 -19.79
CA PRO A 270 -22.03 15.04 -19.03
C PRO A 270 -22.75 13.79 -18.53
N GLU A 271 -22.62 12.66 -19.21
CA GLU A 271 -23.34 11.42 -18.89
C GLU A 271 -22.52 10.44 -18.03
N GLY A 272 -21.18 10.55 -18.07
CA GLY A 272 -20.31 9.67 -17.29
C GLY A 272 -20.30 10.00 -15.80
N ARG A 273 -19.78 9.08 -15.02
CA ARG A 273 -19.68 9.17 -13.55
C ARG A 273 -18.24 8.96 -13.12
N ILE A 274 -17.90 9.53 -11.98
CA ILE A 274 -16.64 9.23 -11.31
C ILE A 274 -16.99 8.49 -10.01
N LEU A 275 -16.40 7.33 -9.80
CA LEU A 275 -16.45 6.61 -8.53
C LEU A 275 -15.15 6.88 -7.78
N LEU A 276 -15.22 7.76 -6.80
CA LEU A 276 -14.13 8.02 -5.88
C LEU A 276 -14.22 7.00 -4.73
N ALA A 277 -13.18 6.21 -4.56
CA ALA A 277 -13.03 5.24 -3.49
C ALA A 277 -11.73 5.52 -2.74
N ASP A 278 -11.67 6.70 -2.12
CA ASP A 278 -10.43 7.14 -1.49
C ASP A 278 -10.26 6.55 -0.09
N VAL A 279 -9.00 6.39 0.29
CA VAL A 279 -8.65 5.93 1.63
C VAL A 279 -8.84 7.11 2.57
N ALA A 280 -9.99 7.13 3.25
CA ALA A 280 -10.12 7.93 4.45
C ALA A 280 -9.24 7.23 5.48
N MET A 281 -8.01 7.69 5.62
CA MET A 281 -7.17 7.22 6.72
C MET A 281 -7.93 7.58 8.00
N PRO A 282 -8.42 6.58 8.76
CA PRO A 282 -8.86 6.91 10.09
C PRO A 282 -7.69 7.62 10.71
N THR A 283 -7.92 8.80 11.25
CA THR A 283 -6.93 9.50 12.06
C THR A 283 -6.70 8.63 13.29
N ASN A 284 -5.94 7.54 13.11
CA ASN A 284 -5.53 6.65 14.19
C ASN A 284 -4.57 7.40 15.13
N GLY A 285 -4.72 8.72 15.15
CA GLY A 285 -3.97 9.65 15.95
C GLY A 285 -2.77 10.27 15.21
N PRO A 286 -2.09 11.20 15.89
CA PRO A 286 -1.02 12.01 15.31
C PRO A 286 0.17 11.19 14.78
N ALA A 287 0.40 9.99 15.31
CA ALA A 287 1.48 9.11 14.85
C ALA A 287 1.29 8.65 13.40
N THR A 288 0.06 8.24 13.04
CA THR A 288 -0.27 7.81 11.68
C THR A 288 -0.20 9.00 10.72
N GLU A 289 -0.70 10.16 11.13
CA GLU A 289 -0.62 11.38 10.34
C GLU A 289 0.84 11.75 10.04
N LEU A 290 1.72 11.76 11.04
CA LEU A 290 3.15 12.04 10.87
C LEU A 290 3.83 11.05 9.92
N GLN A 291 3.48 9.77 10.02
CA GLN A 291 4.01 8.74 9.11
C GLN A 291 3.63 9.05 7.67
N PHE A 292 2.35 9.29 7.40
CA PHE A 292 1.91 9.59 6.03
C PHE A 292 2.51 10.87 5.49
N ARG A 293 2.52 11.95 6.27
CA ARG A 293 3.14 13.22 5.87
C ARG A 293 4.64 13.13 5.62
N SER A 294 5.34 12.18 6.24
CA SER A 294 6.75 11.94 5.94
C SER A 294 6.99 11.26 4.59
N MET A 295 5.97 10.55 4.08
CA MET A 295 6.03 9.79 2.84
C MET A 295 5.30 10.47 1.68
N MET A 296 4.16 11.11 1.96
CA MET A 296 3.22 11.65 0.98
C MET A 296 3.04 13.16 1.17
N PRO A 297 2.88 13.93 0.09
CA PRO A 297 2.62 15.36 0.17
C PRO A 297 1.18 15.69 0.62
N ALA A 298 0.27 14.70 0.59
CA ALA A 298 -1.14 14.89 0.89
C ALA A 298 -1.41 15.10 2.39
N PRO A 299 -2.33 15.99 2.74
CA PRO A 299 -2.91 16.00 4.08
C PRO A 299 -3.86 14.81 4.26
N SER A 300 -4.07 14.38 5.51
CA SER A 300 -5.23 13.53 5.82
C SER A 300 -6.51 14.32 5.59
N ARG A 301 -7.49 13.70 4.90
CA ARG A 301 -8.75 14.38 4.57
C ARG A 301 -9.94 13.65 5.19
N SER A 302 -10.85 14.42 5.76
CA SER A 302 -12.18 13.93 6.13
C SER A 302 -13.06 13.74 4.88
N ALA A 303 -14.20 13.08 5.05
CA ALA A 303 -15.17 12.93 3.96
C ALA A 303 -15.67 14.28 3.44
N GLU A 304 -15.89 15.25 4.34
CA GLU A 304 -16.33 16.61 4.02
C GLU A 304 -15.26 17.37 3.22
N GLU A 305 -13.98 17.22 3.57
CA GLU A 305 -12.87 17.83 2.83
C GLU A 305 -12.73 17.21 1.43
N LEU A 306 -12.89 15.89 1.29
CA LEU A 306 -12.95 15.24 -0.03
C LEU A 306 -14.12 15.76 -0.87
N GLU A 307 -15.31 15.94 -0.30
CA GLU A 307 -16.46 16.51 -1.01
C GLU A 307 -16.23 17.97 -1.42
N ALA A 308 -15.50 18.74 -0.60
CA ALA A 308 -15.11 20.10 -0.95
C ALA A 308 -14.21 20.15 -2.18
N LEU A 309 -13.19 19.28 -2.25
CA LEU A 309 -12.32 19.13 -3.44
C LEU A 309 -13.13 18.70 -4.69
N CYS A 310 -14.07 17.77 -4.54
CA CYS A 310 -14.96 17.39 -5.63
C CYS A 310 -15.78 18.58 -6.15
N THR A 311 -16.27 19.40 -5.24
CA THR A 311 -17.01 20.63 -5.55
C THR A 311 -16.14 21.65 -6.30
N GLU A 312 -14.91 21.85 -5.85
CA GLU A 312 -13.93 22.74 -6.50
C GLU A 312 -13.58 22.25 -7.91
N ALA A 313 -13.45 20.94 -8.10
CA ALA A 313 -13.25 20.33 -9.42
C ALA A 313 -14.48 20.41 -10.37
N GLY A 314 -15.60 21.05 -9.95
CA GLY A 314 -16.83 21.17 -10.74
C GLY A 314 -17.68 19.89 -10.77
N LEU A 315 -17.58 19.08 -9.72
CA LEU A 315 -18.34 17.86 -9.53
C LEU A 315 -19.38 18.01 -8.41
N LYS A 316 -20.42 17.19 -8.44
CA LYS A 316 -21.40 17.04 -7.37
C LYS A 316 -21.51 15.58 -6.95
N VAL A 317 -21.69 15.34 -5.66
CA VAL A 317 -21.94 13.99 -5.12
C VAL A 317 -23.37 13.58 -5.45
N THR A 318 -23.53 12.43 -6.09
CA THR A 318 -24.82 11.84 -6.47
C THR A 318 -25.18 10.62 -5.62
N TRP A 319 -24.19 9.95 -5.06
CA TRP A 319 -24.39 8.84 -4.14
C TRP A 319 -23.21 8.76 -3.13
N ARG A 320 -23.53 8.28 -1.93
CA ARG A 320 -22.55 7.99 -0.88
C ARG A 320 -22.72 6.54 -0.44
N GLY A 321 -21.62 5.80 -0.55
CA GLY A 321 -21.51 4.46 -0.03
C GLY A 321 -20.99 4.46 1.41
N ARG A 322 -20.51 3.29 1.84
CA ARG A 322 -19.97 3.07 3.17
C ARG A 322 -18.78 4.00 3.44
N THR A 323 -18.70 4.50 4.67
CA THR A 323 -17.53 5.19 5.22
C THR A 323 -16.81 4.26 6.18
N GLY A 324 -15.49 4.31 6.19
CA GLY A 324 -14.64 3.46 7.03
C GLY A 324 -13.19 3.60 6.58
N LEU A 325 -12.53 2.48 6.27
CA LEU A 325 -11.20 2.51 5.65
C LEU A 325 -11.20 3.15 4.25
N ARG A 326 -12.36 3.15 3.58
CA ARG A 326 -12.58 3.88 2.33
C ARG A 326 -13.87 4.68 2.38
N THR A 327 -13.81 5.89 1.85
CA THR A 327 -14.99 6.71 1.55
C THR A 327 -15.35 6.49 0.08
N LEU A 328 -16.57 6.00 -0.19
CA LEU A 328 -17.08 5.81 -1.54
C LEU A 328 -18.06 6.93 -1.89
N LEU A 329 -17.76 7.66 -2.97
CA LEU A 329 -18.60 8.73 -3.50
C LEU A 329 -18.79 8.54 -5.00
N GLU A 330 -20.04 8.51 -5.47
CA GLU A 330 -20.32 8.72 -6.89
C GLU A 330 -20.44 10.20 -7.16
N LEU A 331 -19.75 10.65 -8.21
CA LEU A 331 -19.70 12.04 -8.61
C LEU A 331 -20.21 12.18 -10.05
N ALA A 332 -20.91 13.28 -10.32
CA ALA A 332 -21.30 13.70 -11.66
C ALA A 332 -20.84 15.13 -11.91
N PRO A 333 -20.58 15.51 -13.17
CA PRO A 333 -20.41 16.91 -13.55
C PRO A 333 -21.58 17.79 -13.08
N ARG A 334 -21.28 19.02 -12.71
CA ARG A 334 -22.29 20.02 -12.30
C ARG A 334 -23.02 20.59 -13.49
#